data_52ebe32a0ba3340d721f2c01d5a966dc
#
_entry.id   52ebe32a0ba3340d721f2c01d5a966dc
#
_cell.length_a   1.000
_cell.length_b   1.000
_cell.length_c   1.000
_cell.angle_alpha   90.00
_cell.angle_beta   90.00
_cell.angle_gamma   90.00
#
_symmetry.space_group_name_H-M   'P 1'
#
loop_
_entity.id
_entity.type
_entity.pdbx_description
1 polymer ?
#
loop_
_entity_poly.entity_id
_entity_poly.type
_entity_poly.pdbx_seq_one_letter_code
_entity_poly.pdbx_strand_id
1 'polypeptide(L)'
;MSKFSVNNIKSKQGPQGPVLAGVTTMSSTGSMRIPSGPTEHRGGRGRALVGGNYPVANVLQRIEIATTGNAADFGDLKNSNYENGSFASSTRGIFMGGGGDNDAIDYVTISSGGGASEFSETGMIQPCYPWPTGFNNSTRGGVMGGAGPAGRVNVIQYVTIATTGDSSDFGDLMLKSRRGGASSSPTRAVHYTGRDDSPGTGRTKIIQYITTATKGDALQFGELSDDRDSFTGCSGSSTRGIIGGGVDPSANVNTIEYITMTTLGNAKDFGDLTNDRRAGGGASSQTRALFCGGYTPGVNIIDYVTISTTANALDFGDLTVATYLAAACSDVNGGLG
;
A
#
# COMPACT_ATOMS: atom_id res chain seq x y z
N MET A 1 9.94 31.15 -20.13
CA MET A 1 10.63 29.85 -20.37
C MET A 1 11.06 29.85 -21.84
N SER A 2 12.35 29.68 -22.11
CA SER A 2 12.86 29.56 -23.48
C SER A 2 12.51 28.20 -24.04
N LYS A 3 11.88 28.17 -25.20
CA LYS A 3 11.49 26.93 -25.88
C LYS A 3 12.58 26.61 -26.91
N PHE A 4 13.25 25.48 -26.76
CA PHE A 4 14.23 24.98 -27.73
C PHE A 4 13.53 23.95 -28.61
N SER A 5 13.52 24.17 -29.91
CA SER A 5 12.91 23.29 -30.90
C SER A 5 13.92 22.93 -31.99
N VAL A 6 14.15 21.64 -32.19
CA VAL A 6 15.03 21.13 -33.24
C VAL A 6 14.35 20.02 -34.02
N ASN A 7 14.57 19.98 -35.34
CA ASN A 7 13.99 18.96 -36.20
C ASN A 7 14.77 17.63 -36.16
N ASN A 8 16.05 17.68 -35.84
CA ASN A 8 16.91 16.50 -35.77
C ASN A 8 17.99 16.65 -34.71
N ILE A 9 18.13 15.65 -33.86
CA ILE A 9 19.25 15.52 -32.91
C ILE A 9 19.99 14.23 -33.29
N LYS A 10 21.26 14.32 -33.65
CA LYS A 10 22.11 13.19 -33.99
C LYS A 10 23.31 13.10 -33.05
N SER A 11 23.67 11.88 -32.68
CA SER A 11 24.94 11.63 -31.98
C SER A 11 26.11 11.88 -32.93
N LYS A 12 27.14 12.55 -32.43
CA LYS A 12 28.38 12.78 -33.16
C LYS A 12 29.27 11.53 -33.24
N GLN A 13 29.04 10.52 -32.43
CA GLN A 13 29.93 9.38 -32.20
C GLN A 13 29.33 7.99 -32.40
N GLY A 14 28.20 7.85 -33.09
CA GLY A 14 27.64 6.52 -33.35
C GLY A 14 26.14 6.44 -33.44
N PRO A 15 25.57 5.25 -33.62
CA PRO A 15 24.14 5.01 -33.81
C PRO A 15 23.30 5.22 -32.54
N GLN A 16 23.92 5.42 -31.39
CA GLN A 16 23.25 5.75 -30.14
C GLN A 16 22.84 7.23 -30.17
N GLY A 17 21.60 7.52 -29.93
CA GLY A 17 21.12 8.90 -29.81
C GLY A 17 21.77 9.66 -28.64
N PRO A 18 21.71 11.00 -28.64
CA PRO A 18 22.24 11.79 -27.55
C PRO A 18 21.56 11.47 -26.22
N VAL A 19 22.37 11.36 -25.17
CA VAL A 19 21.85 11.23 -23.81
C VAL A 19 21.62 12.63 -23.25
N LEU A 20 20.37 12.93 -22.92
CA LEU A 20 20.02 14.12 -22.17
C LEU A 20 20.18 13.79 -20.69
N ALA A 21 21.20 14.36 -20.05
CA ALA A 21 21.49 14.07 -18.65
C ALA A 21 20.26 14.28 -17.77
N GLY A 22 19.85 13.22 -17.10
CA GLY A 22 18.84 13.23 -16.06
C GLY A 22 17.41 12.89 -16.47
N VAL A 23 17.04 12.77 -17.77
CA VAL A 23 15.62 12.59 -18.11
C VAL A 23 15.32 11.59 -19.24
N THR A 24 16.03 11.62 -20.37
CA THR A 24 15.64 10.78 -21.53
C THR A 24 16.81 10.36 -22.39
N THR A 25 16.74 9.15 -22.94
CA THR A 25 17.61 8.70 -24.04
C THR A 25 16.81 8.66 -25.33
N MET A 26 17.28 9.34 -26.38
CA MET A 26 16.70 9.25 -27.72
C MET A 26 17.38 8.12 -28.49
N SER A 27 16.62 7.16 -29.00
CA SER A 27 17.15 6.11 -29.86
C SER A 27 17.41 6.62 -31.26
N SER A 28 18.25 5.93 -32.02
CA SER A 28 18.52 6.23 -33.44
C SER A 28 17.28 6.16 -34.33
N THR A 29 16.22 5.54 -33.89
CA THR A 29 14.92 5.44 -34.56
C THR A 29 13.98 6.59 -34.23
N GLY A 30 14.43 7.57 -33.45
CA GLY A 30 13.62 8.73 -33.05
C GLY A 30 12.64 8.48 -31.92
N SER A 31 12.60 7.27 -31.35
CA SER A 31 11.77 6.98 -30.22
C SER A 31 12.40 7.48 -28.92
N MET A 32 11.66 8.25 -28.16
CA MET A 32 12.06 8.66 -26.83
C MET A 32 11.95 7.46 -25.88
N ARG A 33 13.05 7.09 -25.24
CA ARG A 33 13.04 6.10 -24.17
C ARG A 33 13.21 6.82 -22.83
N ILE A 34 12.29 6.57 -21.96
CA ILE A 34 12.44 6.98 -20.55
C ILE A 34 13.53 6.08 -19.94
N PRO A 35 14.51 6.64 -19.21
CA PRO A 35 15.57 5.86 -18.60
C PRO A 35 15.01 4.70 -17.75
N SER A 36 15.59 3.51 -17.93
CA SER A 36 15.35 2.38 -17.04
C SER A 36 16.35 2.41 -15.91
N GLY A 37 15.86 2.63 -14.74
CA GLY A 37 16.65 2.59 -13.51
C GLY A 37 15.81 2.14 -12.34
N PRO A 38 16.39 2.03 -11.14
CA PRO A 38 15.64 1.68 -9.93
C PRO A 38 14.56 2.70 -9.57
N THR A 39 14.52 3.84 -10.24
CA THR A 39 13.47 4.87 -10.11
C THR A 39 12.36 4.73 -11.14
N GLU A 40 12.36 3.64 -11.89
CA GLU A 40 11.50 3.46 -13.03
C GLU A 40 10.16 2.82 -12.66
N HIS A 41 9.23 3.65 -12.28
CA HIS A 41 7.81 3.28 -12.27
C HIS A 41 7.22 3.60 -13.64
N ARG A 42 7.54 2.76 -14.61
CA ARG A 42 7.13 2.91 -15.98
C ARG A 42 5.69 2.51 -16.18
N GLY A 43 4.79 3.34 -15.87
CA GLY A 43 3.37 3.11 -16.09
C GLY A 43 2.47 3.62 -15.00
N GLY A 44 2.99 3.84 -13.80
CA GLY A 44 2.24 4.49 -12.74
C GLY A 44 2.07 5.99 -13.02
N ARG A 45 0.86 6.49 -12.82
CA ARG A 45 0.53 7.91 -12.95
C ARG A 45 0.64 8.65 -11.61
N GLY A 46 1.01 7.96 -10.54
CA GLY A 46 0.96 8.49 -9.19
C GLY A 46 -0.44 8.49 -8.62
N ARG A 47 -1.21 7.46 -8.93
CA ARG A 47 -2.60 7.32 -8.54
C ARG A 47 -2.75 6.34 -7.39
N ALA A 48 -3.40 6.78 -6.32
CA ALA A 48 -3.87 5.90 -5.26
C ALA A 48 -5.34 5.56 -5.46
N LEU A 49 -5.72 4.35 -5.01
CA LEU A 49 -7.08 3.87 -4.93
C LEU A 49 -7.41 3.57 -3.48
N VAL A 50 -8.63 3.95 -3.06
CA VAL A 50 -9.20 3.63 -1.75
C VAL A 50 -10.48 2.87 -1.99
N GLY A 51 -10.56 1.62 -1.53
CA GLY A 51 -11.67 0.72 -1.82
C GLY A 51 -12.28 0.06 -0.59
N GLY A 52 -13.60 -0.12 -0.63
CA GLY A 52 -14.39 -0.64 0.47
C GLY A 52 -14.74 0.41 1.51
N ASN A 53 -15.68 0.11 2.38
CA ASN A 53 -16.10 0.98 3.47
C ASN A 53 -17.00 0.21 4.45
N TYR A 54 -17.03 0.65 5.70
CA TYR A 54 -18.05 0.23 6.65
C TYR A 54 -19.05 1.38 6.89
N PRO A 55 -20.38 1.15 6.97
CA PRO A 55 -21.03 -0.13 6.69
C PRO A 55 -20.76 -0.61 5.25
N VAL A 56 -20.88 -1.89 5.01
CA VAL A 56 -20.46 -2.60 3.80
C VAL A 56 -20.80 -1.83 2.52
N ALA A 57 -19.80 -1.46 1.75
CA ALA A 57 -19.95 -0.73 0.49
C ALA A 57 -18.89 -1.17 -0.54
N ASN A 58 -19.20 -0.96 -1.81
CA ASN A 58 -18.30 -1.27 -2.93
C ASN A 58 -17.57 -0.05 -3.50
N VAL A 59 -17.71 1.11 -2.88
CA VAL A 59 -17.12 2.38 -3.35
C VAL A 59 -15.63 2.25 -3.58
N LEU A 60 -15.19 2.70 -4.75
CA LEU A 60 -13.77 2.80 -5.12
C LEU A 60 -13.47 4.25 -5.53
N GLN A 61 -12.51 4.86 -4.84
CA GLN A 61 -12.13 6.26 -5.02
C GLN A 61 -10.69 6.36 -5.48
N ARG A 62 -10.35 7.39 -6.25
CA ARG A 62 -8.99 7.67 -6.71
C ARG A 62 -8.46 8.98 -6.17
N ILE A 63 -7.14 9.02 -5.96
CA ILE A 63 -6.39 10.19 -5.50
C ILE A 63 -5.16 10.35 -6.40
N GLU A 64 -4.89 11.55 -6.89
CA GLU A 64 -3.66 11.88 -7.61
C GLU A 64 -2.61 12.33 -6.60
N ILE A 65 -1.64 11.46 -6.25
CA ILE A 65 -0.72 11.67 -5.10
C ILE A 65 0.19 12.90 -5.28
N ALA A 66 0.51 13.27 -6.51
CA ALA A 66 1.45 14.35 -6.78
C ALA A 66 0.91 15.74 -6.43
N THR A 67 -0.41 15.92 -6.45
CA THR A 67 -1.08 17.20 -6.22
C THR A 67 -2.12 17.07 -5.12
N THR A 68 -2.10 17.98 -4.13
CA THR A 68 -3.14 18.05 -3.10
C THR A 68 -4.51 18.34 -3.72
N GLY A 69 -5.54 17.76 -3.15
CA GLY A 69 -6.92 17.90 -3.61
C GLY A 69 -7.78 16.70 -3.22
N ASN A 70 -9.07 16.82 -3.44
CA ASN A 70 -10.03 15.81 -3.04
C ASN A 70 -9.94 14.57 -3.94
N ALA A 71 -10.32 13.44 -3.37
CA ALA A 71 -10.55 12.21 -4.12
C ALA A 71 -11.68 12.38 -5.14
N ALA A 72 -11.66 11.58 -6.17
CA ALA A 72 -12.73 11.49 -7.15
C ALA A 72 -13.23 10.05 -7.23
N ASP A 73 -14.48 9.89 -7.65
CA ASP A 73 -15.02 8.59 -7.96
C ASP A 73 -14.16 7.87 -9.02
N PHE A 74 -13.94 6.58 -8.81
CA PHE A 74 -13.24 5.72 -9.76
C PHE A 74 -14.13 4.64 -10.34
N GLY A 75 -15.13 4.21 -9.60
CA GLY A 75 -16.03 3.11 -9.90
C GLY A 75 -16.32 2.29 -8.65
N ASP A 76 -16.61 1.01 -8.82
CA ASP A 76 -17.00 0.13 -7.73
C ASP A 76 -16.16 -1.14 -7.70
N LEU A 77 -15.94 -1.70 -6.50
CA LEU A 77 -15.51 -3.09 -6.32
C LEU A 77 -16.64 -4.01 -6.82
N LYS A 78 -16.29 -5.21 -7.28
CA LYS A 78 -17.28 -6.19 -7.72
C LYS A 78 -18.22 -6.57 -6.59
N ASN A 79 -17.67 -6.74 -5.40
CA ASN A 79 -18.41 -7.08 -4.19
C ASN A 79 -18.27 -5.96 -3.15
N SER A 80 -19.36 -5.70 -2.42
CA SER A 80 -19.28 -4.81 -1.26
C SER A 80 -18.36 -5.39 -0.21
N ASN A 81 -17.39 -4.60 0.24
CA ASN A 81 -16.33 -5.10 1.10
C ASN A 81 -15.84 -4.04 2.10
N TYR A 82 -15.23 -4.51 3.17
CA TYR A 82 -14.51 -3.72 4.17
C TYR A 82 -13.42 -4.59 4.81
N GLU A 83 -12.42 -3.98 5.42
CA GLU A 83 -11.34 -4.71 6.10
C GLU A 83 -10.57 -5.69 5.19
N ASN A 84 -10.49 -5.38 3.91
CA ASN A 84 -9.74 -6.14 2.93
C ASN A 84 -8.26 -5.75 2.89
N GLY A 85 -7.41 -6.65 2.43
CA GLY A 85 -6.04 -6.34 2.06
C GLY A 85 -5.99 -5.76 0.64
N SER A 86 -5.09 -4.81 0.40
CA SER A 86 -4.90 -4.27 -0.94
C SER A 86 -3.42 -4.11 -1.29
N PHE A 87 -3.13 -4.26 -2.56
CA PHE A 87 -1.80 -4.09 -3.12
C PHE A 87 -1.88 -3.77 -4.62
N ALA A 88 -0.79 -3.29 -5.20
CA ALA A 88 -0.82 -2.91 -6.61
C ALA A 88 0.50 -3.15 -7.32
N SER A 89 0.41 -3.35 -8.64
CA SER A 89 1.49 -3.08 -9.59
C SER A 89 1.33 -1.69 -10.19
N SER A 90 2.20 -1.31 -11.10
CA SER A 90 2.06 -0.06 -11.86
C SER A 90 0.82 0.02 -12.75
N THR A 91 0.07 -1.07 -12.90
CA THR A 91 -1.09 -1.14 -13.80
C THR A 91 -2.37 -1.64 -13.14
N ARG A 92 -2.26 -2.53 -12.15
CA ARG A 92 -3.40 -3.17 -11.48
C ARG A 92 -3.41 -2.88 -10.00
N GLY A 93 -4.55 -2.46 -9.47
CA GLY A 93 -4.88 -2.49 -8.05
C GLY A 93 -5.65 -3.75 -7.74
N ILE A 94 -5.30 -4.45 -6.66
CA ILE A 94 -5.94 -5.70 -6.22
C ILE A 94 -6.46 -5.50 -4.81
N PHE A 95 -7.69 -6.01 -4.58
CA PHE A 95 -8.37 -6.03 -3.30
C PHE A 95 -8.70 -7.49 -2.97
N MET A 96 -8.24 -7.97 -1.83
CA MET A 96 -8.23 -9.39 -1.51
C MET A 96 -8.77 -9.65 -0.11
N GLY A 97 -9.73 -10.58 0.01
CA GLY A 97 -10.37 -10.94 1.27
C GLY A 97 -11.27 -9.83 1.81
N GLY A 98 -11.48 -9.82 3.12
CA GLY A 98 -12.28 -8.82 3.82
C GLY A 98 -13.59 -9.35 4.39
N GLY A 99 -14.39 -8.46 4.99
CA GLY A 99 -15.57 -8.86 5.74
C GLY A 99 -16.85 -9.05 4.93
N GLY A 100 -16.89 -8.60 3.66
CA GLY A 100 -18.07 -8.71 2.80
C GLY A 100 -18.15 -10.03 2.05
N ASP A 101 -17.13 -10.36 1.28
CA ASP A 101 -16.96 -11.65 0.60
C ASP A 101 -15.55 -12.17 0.88
N ASN A 102 -15.50 -13.30 1.52
CA ASN A 102 -14.32 -13.72 2.26
C ASN A 102 -13.21 -14.32 1.40
N ASP A 103 -13.55 -14.81 0.23
CA ASP A 103 -12.63 -15.56 -0.64
C ASP A 103 -12.32 -14.83 -1.95
N ALA A 104 -13.05 -13.77 -2.25
CA ALA A 104 -12.93 -13.04 -3.50
C ALA A 104 -11.62 -12.26 -3.60
N ILE A 105 -11.09 -12.22 -4.81
CA ILE A 105 -10.00 -11.35 -5.21
C ILE A 105 -10.50 -10.49 -6.37
N ASP A 106 -10.61 -9.20 -6.15
CA ASP A 106 -11.00 -8.22 -7.16
C ASP A 106 -9.78 -7.47 -7.68
N TYR A 107 -9.80 -7.04 -8.95
CA TYR A 107 -8.79 -6.15 -9.49
C TYR A 107 -9.37 -5.05 -10.34
N VAL A 108 -8.63 -3.96 -10.43
CA VAL A 108 -8.93 -2.83 -11.33
C VAL A 108 -7.71 -2.47 -12.16
N THR A 109 -7.94 -1.97 -13.36
CA THR A 109 -6.88 -1.35 -14.17
C THR A 109 -6.78 0.12 -13.79
N ILE A 110 -5.71 0.50 -13.09
CA ILE A 110 -5.59 1.84 -12.46
C ILE A 110 -5.63 2.98 -13.48
N SER A 111 -5.12 2.75 -14.69
CA SER A 111 -5.04 3.80 -15.72
C SER A 111 -6.37 4.10 -16.43
N SER A 112 -7.28 3.14 -16.54
CA SER A 112 -8.49 3.28 -17.37
C SER A 112 -9.70 3.82 -16.61
N GLY A 113 -9.76 3.63 -15.29
CA GLY A 113 -10.98 3.87 -14.53
C GLY A 113 -12.03 2.78 -14.76
N GLY A 114 -13.07 2.81 -13.97
CA GLY A 114 -14.20 1.88 -14.03
C GLY A 114 -14.21 0.85 -12.91
N GLY A 115 -15.27 0.04 -12.86
CA GLY A 115 -15.45 -0.96 -11.83
C GLY A 115 -14.44 -2.09 -11.85
N ALA A 116 -14.31 -2.77 -10.72
CA ALA A 116 -13.44 -3.91 -10.56
C ALA A 116 -13.96 -5.12 -11.36
N SER A 117 -13.02 -5.92 -11.78
CA SER A 117 -13.23 -7.23 -12.38
C SER A 117 -12.75 -8.32 -11.42
N GLU A 118 -13.29 -9.50 -11.58
CA GLU A 118 -12.89 -10.67 -10.82
C GLU A 118 -11.46 -11.08 -11.20
N PHE A 119 -10.61 -11.22 -10.20
CA PHE A 119 -9.28 -11.82 -10.35
C PHE A 119 -9.35 -13.33 -10.12
N SER A 120 -10.08 -13.74 -9.08
CA SER A 120 -10.46 -15.12 -8.82
C SER A 120 -11.69 -15.17 -7.90
N GLU A 121 -12.65 -16.05 -8.19
CA GLU A 121 -13.91 -16.19 -7.47
C GLU A 121 -13.74 -16.94 -6.13
N THR A 122 -12.86 -17.93 -6.09
CA THR A 122 -12.60 -18.75 -4.90
C THR A 122 -11.12 -18.76 -4.54
N GLY A 123 -10.45 -17.66 -4.86
CA GLY A 123 -9.03 -17.64 -5.06
C GLY A 123 -8.15 -17.61 -3.83
N MET A 124 -8.68 -17.50 -2.64
CA MET A 124 -7.88 -17.59 -1.42
C MET A 124 -7.75 -19.04 -0.98
N ILE A 125 -6.51 -19.55 -0.92
CA ILE A 125 -6.24 -20.92 -0.43
C ILE A 125 -6.65 -21.10 1.03
N GLN A 126 -6.63 -20.00 1.81
CA GLN A 126 -7.17 -19.95 3.14
C GLN A 126 -7.89 -18.63 3.36
N PRO A 127 -9.16 -18.65 3.77
CA PRO A 127 -9.89 -17.45 4.12
C PRO A 127 -9.16 -16.64 5.19
N CYS A 128 -8.80 -15.40 4.89
CA CYS A 128 -8.13 -14.46 5.79
C CYS A 128 -9.00 -13.21 5.96
N TYR A 129 -10.10 -13.37 6.65
CA TYR A 129 -11.06 -12.30 6.87
C TYR A 129 -11.49 -12.24 8.34
N PRO A 130 -11.73 -11.05 8.89
CA PRO A 130 -11.39 -9.71 8.38
C PRO A 130 -9.93 -9.33 8.67
N TRP A 131 -9.50 -8.19 8.14
CA TRP A 131 -8.23 -7.50 8.42
C TRP A 131 -6.93 -8.20 7.97
N PRO A 132 -6.86 -8.81 6.79
CA PRO A 132 -5.57 -9.15 6.21
C PRO A 132 -4.83 -7.88 5.79
N THR A 133 -3.51 -7.94 5.74
CA THR A 133 -2.66 -6.81 5.39
C THR A 133 -1.99 -7.03 4.05
N GLY A 134 -2.15 -6.10 3.10
CA GLY A 134 -1.62 -6.25 1.75
C GLY A 134 -0.12 -5.94 1.64
N PHE A 135 0.59 -6.68 0.80
CA PHE A 135 1.98 -6.44 0.43
C PHE A 135 2.22 -6.68 -1.06
N ASN A 136 3.28 -6.09 -1.62
CA ASN A 136 3.66 -6.34 -3.01
C ASN A 136 5.13 -6.04 -3.32
N ASN A 137 5.53 -6.57 -4.48
CA ASN A 137 6.60 -6.02 -5.32
C ASN A 137 6.04 -5.82 -6.75
N SER A 138 6.89 -5.60 -7.74
CA SER A 138 6.45 -5.35 -9.14
C SER A 138 5.74 -6.54 -9.80
N THR A 139 5.88 -7.76 -9.30
CA THR A 139 5.35 -8.99 -9.93
C THR A 139 4.40 -9.77 -9.03
N ARG A 140 4.64 -9.77 -7.74
CA ARG A 140 3.88 -10.50 -6.73
C ARG A 140 3.23 -9.54 -5.76
N GLY A 141 2.04 -9.87 -5.34
CA GLY A 141 1.41 -9.24 -4.20
C GLY A 141 0.53 -10.25 -3.47
N GLY A 142 0.16 -9.93 -2.26
CA GLY A 142 -0.63 -10.85 -1.46
C GLY A 142 -1.04 -10.24 -0.14
N VAL A 143 -1.49 -11.09 0.76
CA VAL A 143 -1.95 -10.70 2.09
C VAL A 143 -1.25 -11.50 3.18
N MET A 144 -1.12 -10.87 4.34
CA MET A 144 -0.50 -11.41 5.55
C MET A 144 -1.48 -11.35 6.70
N GLY A 145 -1.63 -12.45 7.46
CA GLY A 145 -2.49 -12.53 8.63
C GLY A 145 -3.97 -12.34 8.33
N GLY A 146 -4.70 -11.75 9.24
CA GLY A 146 -6.16 -11.63 9.24
C GLY A 146 -6.80 -12.55 10.25
N ALA A 147 -8.08 -12.85 10.08
CA ALA A 147 -8.78 -13.85 10.85
C ALA A 147 -9.35 -14.94 9.93
N GLY A 148 -9.48 -16.12 10.43
CA GLY A 148 -10.17 -17.23 9.79
C GLY A 148 -11.28 -17.75 10.71
N PRO A 149 -11.98 -18.84 10.33
CA PRO A 149 -13.07 -19.38 11.13
C PRO A 149 -12.69 -19.74 12.57
N ALA A 150 -11.42 -20.09 12.81
CA ALA A 150 -10.88 -20.46 14.13
C ALA A 150 -10.21 -19.29 14.89
N GLY A 151 -10.30 -18.06 14.40
CA GLY A 151 -9.66 -16.88 14.99
C GLY A 151 -8.55 -16.30 14.14
N ARG A 152 -7.58 -15.64 14.75
CA ARG A 152 -6.45 -15.02 14.03
C ARG A 152 -5.59 -16.07 13.34
N VAL A 153 -5.05 -15.70 12.18
CA VAL A 153 -4.18 -16.58 11.40
C VAL A 153 -2.79 -15.96 11.20
N ASN A 154 -1.81 -16.79 10.89
CA ASN A 154 -0.45 -16.39 10.55
C ASN A 154 -0.13 -16.57 9.06
N VAL A 155 -1.07 -17.02 8.26
CA VAL A 155 -0.88 -17.36 6.85
C VAL A 155 -0.44 -16.14 6.03
N ILE A 156 0.49 -16.36 5.12
CA ILE A 156 0.89 -15.42 4.08
C ILE A 156 0.54 -16.06 2.73
N GLN A 157 -0.28 -15.39 1.94
CA GLN A 157 -0.71 -15.85 0.62
C GLN A 157 -0.37 -14.80 -0.43
N TYR A 158 -0.07 -15.23 -1.65
CA TYR A 158 0.27 -14.34 -2.74
C TYR A 158 -0.31 -14.76 -4.08
N VAL A 159 -0.41 -13.80 -4.98
CA VAL A 159 -0.74 -13.97 -6.40
C VAL A 159 0.33 -13.35 -7.28
N THR A 160 0.41 -13.79 -8.54
CA THR A 160 1.14 -13.07 -9.59
C THR A 160 0.23 -11.99 -10.15
N ILE A 161 0.55 -10.71 -9.93
CA ILE A 161 -0.37 -9.58 -10.22
C ILE A 161 -0.77 -9.50 -11.69
N ALA A 162 0.10 -9.88 -12.61
CA ALA A 162 -0.15 -9.79 -14.05
C ALA A 162 -1.14 -10.83 -14.59
N THR A 163 -1.33 -11.96 -13.90
CA THR A 163 -2.18 -13.07 -14.34
C THR A 163 -3.26 -13.37 -13.32
N THR A 164 -4.50 -13.46 -13.76
CA THR A 164 -5.64 -13.87 -12.91
C THR A 164 -5.49 -15.33 -12.49
N GLY A 165 -6.03 -15.67 -11.34
CA GLY A 165 -6.02 -17.01 -10.77
C GLY A 165 -5.92 -16.99 -9.24
N ASP A 166 -5.92 -18.18 -8.67
CA ASP A 166 -5.96 -18.38 -7.23
C ASP A 166 -4.65 -17.97 -6.53
N SER A 167 -4.75 -17.66 -5.27
CA SER A 167 -3.57 -17.42 -4.44
C SER A 167 -2.78 -18.71 -4.22
N SER A 168 -1.54 -18.54 -3.84
CA SER A 168 -0.64 -19.63 -3.46
C SER A 168 -0.06 -19.34 -2.09
N ASP A 169 0.29 -20.40 -1.38
CA ASP A 169 1.00 -20.30 -0.12
C ASP A 169 2.37 -19.65 -0.29
N PHE A 170 2.68 -18.70 0.59
CA PHE A 170 3.98 -18.03 0.64
C PHE A 170 4.82 -18.52 1.83
N GLY A 171 4.19 -18.75 2.98
CA GLY A 171 4.75 -19.08 4.26
C GLY A 171 3.90 -18.49 5.39
N ASP A 172 4.47 -18.40 6.60
CA ASP A 172 3.76 -17.95 7.78
C ASP A 172 4.39 -16.73 8.45
N LEU A 173 3.56 -15.89 9.08
CA LEU A 173 3.99 -14.91 10.07
C LEU A 173 4.49 -15.62 11.33
N MET A 174 5.43 -15.01 12.04
CA MET A 174 5.89 -15.49 13.36
C MET A 174 4.77 -15.52 14.38
N LEU A 175 3.85 -14.56 14.31
CA LEU A 175 2.71 -14.42 15.21
C LEU A 175 1.42 -14.39 14.39
N LYS A 176 0.38 -15.05 14.89
CA LYS A 176 -0.97 -14.85 14.35
C LYS A 176 -1.34 -13.39 14.50
N SER A 177 -1.91 -12.79 13.46
CA SER A 177 -2.07 -11.35 13.41
C SER A 177 -3.36 -10.94 12.74
N ARG A 178 -4.00 -9.90 13.24
CA ARG A 178 -5.07 -9.15 12.59
C ARG A 178 -5.00 -7.67 12.95
N ARG A 179 -5.65 -6.81 12.17
CA ARG A 179 -5.64 -5.35 12.37
C ARG A 179 -4.24 -4.75 12.33
N GLY A 180 -3.36 -5.39 11.61
CA GLY A 180 -2.02 -4.93 11.36
C GLY A 180 -1.96 -3.89 10.25
N GLY A 181 -0.74 -3.67 9.78
CA GLY A 181 -0.44 -2.84 8.63
C GLY A 181 0.78 -3.37 7.89
N ALA A 182 1.05 -2.89 6.69
CA ALA A 182 2.28 -3.25 6.00
C ALA A 182 2.86 -2.10 5.17
N SER A 183 4.18 -2.18 4.99
CA SER A 183 4.93 -1.38 4.02
C SER A 183 5.78 -2.31 3.17
N SER A 184 5.92 -1.96 1.89
CA SER A 184 6.67 -2.78 0.94
C SER A 184 7.81 -2.02 0.28
N SER A 185 8.91 -2.71 0.01
CA SER A 185 9.97 -2.33 -0.91
C SER A 185 10.09 -3.40 -2.00
N PRO A 186 10.88 -3.21 -3.06
CA PRO A 186 11.03 -4.23 -4.11
C PRO A 186 11.50 -5.58 -3.62
N THR A 187 12.19 -5.62 -2.49
CA THR A 187 12.82 -6.85 -1.97
C THR A 187 12.23 -7.34 -0.65
N ARG A 188 11.53 -6.48 0.07
CA ARG A 188 11.07 -6.76 1.44
C ARG A 188 9.67 -6.22 1.66
N ALA A 189 8.81 -7.03 2.28
CA ALA A 189 7.57 -6.56 2.87
C ALA A 189 7.67 -6.64 4.40
N VAL A 190 7.24 -5.59 5.07
CA VAL A 190 7.26 -5.46 6.52
C VAL A 190 5.83 -5.42 7.03
N HIS A 191 5.53 -6.26 8.00
CA HIS A 191 4.23 -6.37 8.64
C HIS A 191 4.29 -5.82 10.07
N TYR A 192 3.43 -4.87 10.37
CA TYR A 192 3.18 -4.35 11.72
C TYR A 192 2.05 -5.15 12.33
N THR A 193 2.34 -5.94 13.33
CA THR A 193 1.49 -7.09 13.74
C THR A 193 0.08 -6.68 14.18
N GLY A 194 -0.09 -5.57 14.88
CA GLY A 194 -1.41 -5.16 15.37
C GLY A 194 -1.86 -6.01 16.56
N ARG A 195 -2.77 -6.95 16.34
CA ARG A 195 -3.24 -7.88 17.40
C ARG A 195 -2.76 -9.29 17.15
N ASP A 196 -2.22 -9.91 18.18
CA ASP A 196 -1.85 -11.31 18.24
C ASP A 196 -2.68 -12.07 19.33
N ASP A 197 -2.30 -13.30 19.62
CA ASP A 197 -2.93 -14.12 20.65
C ASP A 197 -2.32 -13.91 22.05
N SER A 198 -1.51 -12.86 22.27
CA SER A 198 -0.93 -12.54 23.57
C SER A 198 -1.99 -12.21 24.62
N PRO A 199 -1.71 -12.50 25.91
CA PRO A 199 -2.59 -12.13 27.00
C PRO A 199 -2.89 -10.62 27.09
N GLY A 200 -3.99 -10.26 27.70
CA GLY A 200 -4.39 -8.87 27.91
C GLY A 200 -5.15 -8.30 26.71
N THR A 201 -4.70 -7.17 26.17
CA THR A 201 -5.36 -6.52 25.05
C THR A 201 -5.15 -7.24 23.72
N GLY A 202 -4.19 -8.16 23.68
CA GLY A 202 -3.74 -8.82 22.44
C GLY A 202 -3.12 -7.86 21.44
N ARG A 203 -2.74 -6.64 21.83
CA ARG A 203 -1.95 -5.73 21.02
C ARG A 203 -0.47 -6.01 21.18
N THR A 204 0.29 -5.76 20.14
CA THR A 204 1.73 -5.95 20.15
C THR A 204 2.44 -4.90 19.31
N LYS A 205 3.65 -4.57 19.68
CA LYS A 205 4.55 -3.66 18.96
C LYS A 205 5.50 -4.38 18.01
N ILE A 206 5.42 -5.71 17.91
CA ILE A 206 6.35 -6.49 17.07
C ILE A 206 6.17 -6.17 15.61
N ILE A 207 7.30 -5.96 14.93
CA ILE A 207 7.41 -5.79 13.49
C ILE A 207 8.08 -7.02 12.91
N GLN A 208 7.48 -7.59 11.87
CA GLN A 208 7.96 -8.78 11.16
C GLN A 208 8.24 -8.43 9.69
N TYR A 209 9.05 -9.22 9.00
CA TYR A 209 9.28 -9.02 7.57
C TYR A 209 9.46 -10.32 6.81
N ILE A 210 9.18 -10.26 5.52
CA ILE A 210 9.48 -11.30 4.53
C ILE A 210 10.33 -10.75 3.40
N THR A 211 11.08 -11.63 2.74
CA THR A 211 11.74 -11.33 1.46
C THR A 211 10.77 -11.65 0.32
N THR A 212 10.31 -10.64 -0.42
CA THR A 212 9.22 -10.80 -1.41
C THR A 212 9.57 -11.67 -2.61
N ALA A 213 10.86 -11.83 -2.92
CA ALA A 213 11.32 -12.63 -4.06
C ALA A 213 11.32 -14.14 -3.78
N THR A 214 11.49 -14.54 -2.53
CA THR A 214 11.60 -15.93 -2.10
C THR A 214 10.50 -16.26 -1.11
N LYS A 215 9.84 -17.41 -1.29
CA LYS A 215 8.89 -17.93 -0.30
C LYS A 215 9.59 -18.25 1.01
N GLY A 216 8.85 -18.19 2.09
CA GLY A 216 9.31 -18.56 3.42
C GLY A 216 8.66 -17.74 4.51
N ASP A 217 8.90 -18.15 5.74
CA ASP A 217 8.30 -17.55 6.92
C ASP A 217 8.90 -16.18 7.24
N ALA A 218 8.10 -15.38 7.94
CA ALA A 218 8.51 -14.07 8.40
C ALA A 218 9.57 -14.16 9.52
N LEU A 219 10.41 -13.16 9.56
CA LEU A 219 11.43 -12.97 10.58
C LEU A 219 11.19 -11.67 11.34
N GLN A 220 11.70 -11.57 12.54
CA GLN A 220 11.58 -10.34 13.32
C GLN A 220 12.38 -9.20 12.67
N PHE A 221 11.74 -8.06 12.54
CA PHE A 221 12.35 -6.83 12.03
C PHE A 221 12.79 -5.90 13.15
N GLY A 222 11.92 -5.65 14.13
CA GLY A 222 12.09 -4.74 15.25
C GLY A 222 10.77 -4.53 15.98
N GLU A 223 10.59 -3.37 16.59
CA GLU A 223 9.41 -3.02 17.37
C GLU A 223 8.95 -1.58 17.08
N LEU A 224 7.64 -1.32 17.20
CA LEU A 224 7.07 0.03 17.35
C LEU A 224 7.42 0.59 18.74
N SER A 225 7.19 1.88 18.96
CA SER A 225 7.33 2.49 20.30
C SER A 225 6.35 1.90 21.29
N ASP A 226 5.12 1.66 20.86
CA ASP A 226 4.00 1.22 21.68
C ASP A 226 3.18 0.08 21.05
N ASP A 227 2.46 -0.66 21.89
CA ASP A 227 1.50 -1.66 21.46
C ASP A 227 0.31 -0.99 20.77
N ARG A 228 0.14 -1.18 19.47
CA ARG A 228 -0.94 -0.57 18.68
C ARG A 228 -1.57 -1.53 17.68
N ASP A 229 -2.83 -1.27 17.33
CA ASP A 229 -3.55 -1.95 16.25
C ASP A 229 -4.40 -0.98 15.42
N SER A 230 -5.03 -1.49 14.39
CA SER A 230 -5.99 -0.75 13.55
C SER A 230 -5.42 0.57 13.03
N PHE A 231 -4.22 0.54 12.46
CA PHE A 231 -3.53 1.71 11.93
C PHE A 231 -4.43 2.51 10.97
N THR A 232 -4.26 3.83 10.97
CA THR A 232 -4.96 4.68 10.00
C THR A 232 -4.39 4.50 8.60
N GLY A 233 -3.08 4.19 8.50
CA GLY A 233 -2.46 3.86 7.24
C GLY A 233 -1.03 3.37 7.44
N CYS A 234 -0.65 2.40 6.62
CA CYS A 234 0.70 1.91 6.51
C CYS A 234 1.08 1.90 5.03
N SER A 235 2.18 2.54 4.69
CA SER A 235 2.65 2.70 3.31
C SER A 235 4.13 3.06 3.31
N GLY A 236 4.67 3.61 2.24
CA GLY A 236 6.04 4.10 2.25
C GLY A 236 6.70 4.13 0.89
N SER A 237 7.98 4.45 0.89
CA SER A 237 8.86 4.37 -0.28
C SER A 237 9.67 3.07 -0.25
N SER A 238 10.49 2.86 -1.27
CA SER A 238 11.45 1.73 -1.29
C SER A 238 12.46 1.75 -0.14
N THR A 239 12.64 2.89 0.53
CA THR A 239 13.64 3.07 1.60
C THR A 239 13.06 3.23 3.00
N ARG A 240 11.84 3.79 3.12
CA ARG A 240 11.16 4.02 4.39
C ARG A 240 9.76 3.45 4.39
N GLY A 241 9.41 2.68 5.41
CA GLY A 241 8.03 2.35 5.76
C GLY A 241 7.49 3.39 6.74
N ILE A 242 6.27 3.83 6.54
CA ILE A 242 5.57 4.84 7.35
C ILE A 242 4.32 4.21 7.95
N ILE A 243 4.11 4.42 9.24
CA ILE A 243 2.99 3.87 10.01
C ILE A 243 2.31 5.02 10.73
N GLY A 244 1.03 5.23 10.54
CA GLY A 244 0.32 6.35 11.17
C GLY A 244 -0.95 5.96 11.90
N GLY A 245 -1.23 6.64 13.00
CA GLY A 245 -2.43 6.50 13.79
C GLY A 245 -2.62 5.11 14.39
N GLY A 246 -3.87 4.74 14.59
CA GLY A 246 -4.25 3.47 15.19
C GLY A 246 -4.86 3.64 16.57
N VAL A 247 -4.89 2.57 17.34
CA VAL A 247 -5.37 2.58 18.73
C VAL A 247 -4.37 1.87 19.64
N ASP A 248 -3.94 2.56 20.68
CA ASP A 248 -3.14 2.01 21.78
C ASP A 248 -4.08 1.41 22.86
N PRO A 249 -3.57 0.90 24.00
CA PRO A 249 -4.42 0.40 25.06
C PRO A 249 -5.42 1.39 25.64
N SER A 250 -5.23 2.70 25.42
CA SER A 250 -6.01 3.77 26.06
C SER A 250 -6.99 4.44 25.09
N ALA A 251 -6.55 4.79 23.88
CA ALA A 251 -7.32 5.63 22.96
C ALA A 251 -6.88 5.50 21.48
N ASN A 252 -7.57 6.18 20.59
CA ASN A 252 -7.03 6.47 19.26
C ASN A 252 -5.82 7.39 19.40
N VAL A 253 -4.83 7.24 18.51
CA VAL A 253 -3.61 8.04 18.50
C VAL A 253 -3.38 8.67 17.12
N ASN A 254 -2.62 9.76 17.10
CA ASN A 254 -2.18 10.45 15.89
C ASN A 254 -0.72 10.17 15.53
N THR A 255 0.03 9.47 16.36
CA THR A 255 1.47 9.22 16.18
C THR A 255 1.79 8.60 14.83
N ILE A 256 2.74 9.18 14.12
CA ILE A 256 3.36 8.60 12.93
C ILE A 256 4.76 8.12 13.27
N GLU A 257 5.08 6.91 12.90
CA GLU A 257 6.41 6.33 13.03
C GLU A 257 6.96 5.90 11.67
N TYR A 258 8.25 5.71 11.57
CA TYR A 258 8.90 5.17 10.39
C TYR A 258 9.96 4.13 10.71
N ILE A 259 10.19 3.25 9.74
CA ILE A 259 11.30 2.30 9.71
C ILE A 259 12.17 2.53 8.48
N THR A 260 13.43 2.10 8.54
CA THR A 260 14.29 2.02 7.36
C THR A 260 14.20 0.62 6.76
N MET A 261 13.65 0.49 5.54
CA MET A 261 13.32 -0.81 4.93
C MET A 261 14.51 -1.76 4.76
N THR A 262 15.72 -1.23 4.60
CA THR A 262 16.94 -2.02 4.31
C THR A 262 17.65 -2.54 5.55
N THR A 263 17.44 -1.94 6.71
CA THR A 263 18.11 -2.29 7.97
C THR A 263 17.10 -2.69 9.04
N LEU A 264 17.39 -3.77 9.76
CA LEU A 264 16.58 -4.19 10.91
C LEU A 264 16.70 -3.15 12.03
N GLY A 265 15.65 -3.00 12.81
CA GLY A 265 15.62 -2.12 13.97
C GLY A 265 14.22 -1.58 14.27
N ASN A 266 14.13 -0.89 15.39
CA ASN A 266 12.88 -0.34 15.87
C ASN A 266 12.42 0.85 15.04
N ALA A 267 11.11 1.07 15.05
CA ALA A 267 10.50 2.26 14.49
C ALA A 267 10.97 3.52 15.27
N LYS A 268 10.93 4.65 14.57
CA LYS A 268 11.31 5.95 15.12
C LYS A 268 10.16 6.92 14.89
N ASP A 269 10.07 7.90 15.78
CA ASP A 269 9.13 8.99 15.65
C ASP A 269 9.32 9.74 14.32
N PHE A 270 8.20 10.01 13.65
CA PHE A 270 8.16 10.78 12.42
C PHE A 270 7.43 12.12 12.60
N GLY A 271 6.39 12.16 13.44
CA GLY A 271 5.50 13.27 13.69
C GLY A 271 4.06 12.77 13.93
N ASP A 272 3.06 13.61 13.69
CA ASP A 272 1.66 13.33 14.02
C ASP A 272 0.73 13.52 12.83
N LEU A 273 -0.38 12.77 12.78
CA LEU A 273 -1.54 13.05 11.93
C LEU A 273 -2.24 14.33 12.41
N THR A 274 -3.07 14.91 11.55
CA THR A 274 -3.88 16.08 11.92
C THR A 274 -4.89 15.79 13.02
N ASN A 275 -5.35 14.53 13.14
CA ASN A 275 -6.30 14.07 14.15
C ASN A 275 -6.01 12.64 14.60
N ASP A 276 -6.33 12.35 15.87
CA ASP A 276 -6.33 10.97 16.40
C ASP A 276 -7.36 10.14 15.67
N ARG A 277 -6.94 9.06 15.01
CA ARG A 277 -7.85 8.17 14.31
C ARG A 277 -7.24 6.81 14.00
N ARG A 278 -8.11 5.84 13.73
CA ARG A 278 -7.75 4.46 13.41
C ARG A 278 -8.49 3.93 12.18
N ALA A 279 -8.08 2.78 11.68
CA ALA A 279 -8.81 1.99 10.70
C ALA A 279 -9.09 2.75 9.37
N GLY A 280 -8.12 3.49 8.89
CA GLY A 280 -8.11 4.10 7.56
C GLY A 280 -7.36 3.24 6.55
N GLY A 281 -7.05 3.82 5.39
CA GLY A 281 -6.25 3.23 4.33
C GLY A 281 -4.95 3.98 4.10
N GLY A 282 -3.85 3.28 3.82
CA GLY A 282 -2.55 3.87 3.52
C GLY A 282 -2.15 3.67 2.06
N ALA A 283 -1.75 4.74 1.38
CA ALA A 283 -1.18 4.68 0.04
C ALA A 283 0.03 5.60 -0.08
N SER A 284 0.90 5.37 -1.04
CA SER A 284 2.10 6.20 -1.18
C SER A 284 2.62 6.27 -2.60
N SER A 285 3.44 7.29 -2.82
CA SER A 285 4.47 7.32 -3.88
C SER A 285 5.85 7.16 -3.23
N GLN A 286 6.90 7.29 -4.02
CA GLN A 286 8.27 7.30 -3.45
C GLN A 286 8.57 8.55 -2.61
N THR A 287 7.73 9.58 -2.67
CA THR A 287 7.95 10.86 -1.99
C THR A 287 6.90 11.22 -0.96
N ARG A 288 5.66 10.76 -1.12
CA ARG A 288 4.52 11.07 -0.23
C ARG A 288 3.85 9.80 0.28
N ALA A 289 3.52 9.79 1.57
CA ALA A 289 2.61 8.81 2.17
C ALA A 289 1.29 9.51 2.50
N LEU A 290 0.18 8.85 2.15
CA LEU A 290 -1.19 9.31 2.39
C LEU A 290 -1.84 8.46 3.47
N PHE A 291 -2.67 9.10 4.29
CA PHE A 291 -3.51 8.47 5.31
C PHE A 291 -4.96 8.86 5.03
N CYS A 292 -5.74 7.91 4.56
CA CYS A 292 -7.06 8.15 3.98
C CYS A 292 -8.17 7.68 4.90
N GLY A 293 -9.08 8.60 5.28
CA GLY A 293 -10.22 8.31 6.12
C GLY A 293 -9.84 7.86 7.52
N GLY A 294 -10.63 6.98 8.10
CA GLY A 294 -10.46 6.42 9.43
C GLY A 294 -11.65 6.68 10.34
N TYR A 295 -11.52 6.21 11.59
CA TYR A 295 -12.59 6.26 12.58
C TYR A 295 -12.20 7.02 13.84
N THR A 296 -13.03 8.07 14.14
CA THR A 296 -12.92 8.87 15.36
C THR A 296 -14.17 9.67 15.79
N PRO A 297 -15.40 9.70 15.20
CA PRO A 297 -16.12 8.84 14.24
C PRO A 297 -15.60 8.87 12.80
N GLY A 298 -16.22 8.11 11.91
CA GLY A 298 -15.79 8.00 10.51
C GLY A 298 -15.62 9.36 9.83
N VAL A 299 -14.47 9.56 9.19
CA VAL A 299 -14.08 10.83 8.56
C VAL A 299 -13.69 10.63 7.09
N ASN A 300 -13.72 11.73 6.33
CA ASN A 300 -13.28 11.77 4.92
C ASN A 300 -11.88 12.38 4.73
N ILE A 301 -11.21 12.77 5.79
CA ILE A 301 -9.91 13.44 5.78
C ILE A 301 -8.84 12.60 5.08
N ILE A 302 -8.04 13.22 4.23
CA ILE A 302 -6.80 12.68 3.70
C ILE A 302 -5.65 13.52 4.23
N ASP A 303 -4.78 12.93 5.03
CA ASP A 303 -3.52 13.53 5.43
C ASP A 303 -2.36 13.02 4.60
N TYR A 304 -1.29 13.81 4.51
CA TYR A 304 -0.05 13.36 3.88
C TYR A 304 1.21 13.82 4.60
N VAL A 305 2.27 13.05 4.39
CA VAL A 305 3.64 13.43 4.78
C VAL A 305 4.60 13.31 3.61
N THR A 306 5.68 14.10 3.64
CA THR A 306 6.83 13.91 2.75
C THR A 306 7.76 12.88 3.37
N ILE A 307 7.90 11.69 2.76
CA ILE A 307 8.56 10.51 3.35
C ILE A 307 10.03 10.77 3.74
N SER A 308 10.74 11.62 3.00
CA SER A 308 12.16 11.88 3.24
C SER A 308 12.45 12.72 4.47
N THR A 309 11.47 13.48 4.96
CA THR A 309 11.65 14.48 6.03
C THR A 309 10.64 14.27 7.14
N THR A 310 11.10 14.05 8.37
CA THR A 310 10.23 13.90 9.54
C THR A 310 9.52 15.22 9.85
N ALA A 311 8.21 15.18 9.94
CA ALA A 311 7.34 16.31 10.27
C ALA A 311 5.90 15.81 10.50
N ASN A 312 5.06 16.64 11.11
CA ASN A 312 3.64 16.37 11.20
C ASN A 312 3.00 16.32 9.81
N ALA A 313 1.93 15.55 9.70
CA ALA A 313 1.13 15.47 8.50
C ALA A 313 0.43 16.80 8.20
N LEU A 314 0.19 17.03 6.92
CA LEU A 314 -0.56 18.15 6.40
C LEU A 314 -1.85 17.64 5.76
N ASP A 315 -2.86 18.50 5.74
CA ASP A 315 -4.09 18.25 5.00
C ASP A 315 -3.78 18.11 3.50
N PHE A 316 -4.28 17.02 2.90
CA PHE A 316 -4.19 16.75 1.47
C PHE A 316 -5.49 17.12 0.74
N GLY A 317 -6.63 16.92 1.39
CA GLY A 317 -7.97 17.04 0.86
C GLY A 317 -8.90 15.98 1.46
N ASP A 318 -10.02 15.71 0.79
CA ASP A 318 -11.07 14.84 1.30
C ASP A 318 -11.39 13.66 0.37
N LEU A 319 -11.76 12.52 0.95
CA LEU A 319 -12.49 11.44 0.27
C LEU A 319 -13.89 11.92 -0.13
N THR A 320 -14.48 11.28 -1.13
CA THR A 320 -15.84 11.61 -1.59
C THR A 320 -16.91 11.27 -0.55
N VAL A 321 -16.62 10.30 0.33
CA VAL A 321 -17.47 9.88 1.45
C VAL A 321 -16.62 9.60 2.68
N ALA A 322 -17.15 9.80 3.87
CA ALA A 322 -16.52 9.38 5.11
C ALA A 322 -16.30 7.86 5.06
N THR A 323 -15.04 7.45 5.22
CA THR A 323 -14.61 6.07 4.93
C THR A 323 -13.75 5.53 6.06
N TYR A 324 -14.08 4.38 6.59
CA TYR A 324 -13.22 3.65 7.52
C TYR A 324 -13.27 2.13 7.26
N LEU A 325 -12.26 1.42 7.73
CA LEU A 325 -12.05 0.00 7.41
C LEU A 325 -11.88 -0.25 5.89
N ALA A 326 -11.42 0.76 5.17
CA ALA A 326 -11.07 0.66 3.75
C ALA A 326 -9.61 0.23 3.57
N ALA A 327 -9.34 -0.36 2.43
CA ALA A 327 -7.98 -0.62 1.99
C ALA A 327 -7.54 0.40 0.93
N ALA A 328 -6.24 0.68 0.88
CA ALA A 328 -5.71 1.59 -0.13
C ALA A 328 -4.40 1.06 -0.73
N CYS A 329 -4.24 1.27 -2.03
CA CYS A 329 -3.04 0.91 -2.77
C CYS A 329 -2.71 2.00 -3.81
N SER A 330 -1.52 1.94 -4.42
CA SER A 330 -1.14 2.88 -5.47
C SER A 330 -0.24 2.24 -6.52
N ASP A 331 -0.28 2.82 -7.73
CA ASP A 331 0.53 2.38 -8.87
C ASP A 331 2.00 2.82 -8.82
N VAL A 332 2.41 3.48 -7.73
CA VAL A 332 3.77 4.00 -7.49
C VAL A 332 4.25 3.78 -6.05
N ASN A 333 3.71 2.77 -5.37
CA ASN A 333 4.05 2.46 -3.98
C ASN A 333 5.50 1.98 -3.79
N GLY A 334 5.94 1.88 -2.54
CA GLY A 334 7.31 1.46 -2.20
C GLY A 334 7.73 0.10 -2.74
N GLY A 335 6.79 -0.83 -2.90
CA GLY A 335 7.05 -2.16 -3.46
C GLY A 335 7.43 -2.16 -4.95
N LEU A 336 7.18 -1.07 -5.65
CA LEU A 336 7.50 -0.92 -7.07
C LEU A 336 8.89 -0.31 -7.30
N GLY A 337 9.58 0.16 -6.27
CA GLY A 337 10.97 0.59 -6.28
C GLY A 337 11.18 2.05 -6.50
#